data_93b5d86ca79d5696fc306402b4bf9535
#
_entry.id   93b5d86ca79d5696fc306402b4bf9535
#
_cell.length_a   1.000
_cell.length_b   1.000
_cell.length_c   1.000
_cell.angle_alpha   90.00
_cell.angle_beta   90.00
_cell.angle_gamma   90.00
#
_symmetry.space_group_name_H-M   'P 1'
#
loop_
_entity.id
_entity.type
_entity.pdbx_description
1 polymer ?
#
loop_
_entity_poly.entity_id
_entity_poly.type
_entity_poly.pdbx_seq_one_letter_code
_entity_poly.pdbx_strand_id
1 'polypeptide(L)'
;PKLDGTFDELVYREKEGEYKYQTDVTRLRHTLKDYSDQNFKETYFKEVEVQLMQLCAENSKTITRNDKYVIAKNKVMSCILPESYDFSWLGTKPPTDVVLPWNWYPEDWVKEHEEDLGGIIKNFIKQLSRDASGKPQPEVEQWLYIIAGACMIPGNQLQKIVILAGGGQNGKSLYTCLIRLCLGKDMFNEAKIFDSNPQDSFWGAGLDKGIFSVTDDLPQRYNREAFSYIKGAITGTDTVEINEKFKPKRRLDVLPQIIACTNFEFELYDKSEGMKRRVLILPTEYHVS
;
A
#
# COMPACT_ATOMS: atom_id res chain seq x y z
N PRO A 1 -19.02 -1.40 7.79
CA PRO A 1 -19.19 -2.26 8.96
C PRO A 1 -19.11 -3.72 8.52
N LYS A 2 -18.51 -4.58 9.35
CA LYS A 2 -18.50 -6.02 9.15
C LYS A 2 -19.89 -6.60 9.41
N LEU A 3 -20.10 -7.85 8.97
CA LEU A 3 -21.32 -8.62 9.25
C LEU A 3 -21.57 -8.83 10.77
N ASP A 4 -20.54 -8.71 11.61
CA ASP A 4 -20.62 -8.80 13.07
C ASP A 4 -20.85 -7.44 13.76
N GLY A 5 -21.06 -6.36 12.98
CA GLY A 5 -21.29 -5.01 13.51
C GLY A 5 -20.02 -4.30 13.99
N THR A 6 -18.83 -4.80 13.68
CA THR A 6 -17.58 -4.11 13.99
C THR A 6 -17.10 -3.27 12.81
N PHE A 7 -16.31 -2.21 13.09
CA PHE A 7 -15.63 -1.43 12.06
C PHE A 7 -14.21 -1.96 11.88
N ASP A 8 -13.83 -2.26 10.64
CA ASP A 8 -12.45 -2.53 10.30
C ASP A 8 -11.71 -1.25 9.96
N GLU A 9 -12.39 -0.37 9.27
CA GLU A 9 -11.80 0.81 8.66
C GLU A 9 -12.81 1.95 8.61
N LEU A 10 -12.36 3.14 8.90
CA LEU A 10 -13.15 4.36 8.85
C LEU A 10 -12.38 5.44 8.12
N VAL A 11 -13.01 6.07 7.14
CA VAL A 11 -12.52 7.31 6.53
C VAL A 11 -13.42 8.44 6.99
N TYR A 12 -12.85 9.48 7.55
CA TYR A 12 -13.58 10.63 8.04
C TYR A 12 -12.91 11.95 7.64
N ARG A 13 -13.68 13.01 7.64
CA ARG A 13 -13.20 14.36 7.36
C ARG A 13 -13.12 15.16 8.67
N GLU A 14 -11.94 15.70 8.96
CA GLU A 14 -11.76 16.62 10.07
C GLU A 14 -12.33 18.02 9.80
N LYS A 15 -12.48 18.83 10.87
CA LYS A 15 -13.00 20.20 10.80
C LYS A 15 -12.23 21.09 9.83
N GLU A 16 -10.94 20.82 9.63
CA GLU A 16 -10.07 21.59 8.72
C GLU A 16 -10.12 21.12 7.26
N GLY A 17 -10.98 20.14 6.96
CA GLY A 17 -11.21 19.69 5.58
C GLY A 17 -10.29 18.53 5.13
N GLU A 18 -9.37 18.08 5.96
CA GLU A 18 -8.53 16.93 5.65
C GLU A 18 -9.29 15.62 5.85
N TYR A 19 -9.11 14.67 4.93
CA TYR A 19 -9.57 13.30 5.12
C TYR A 19 -8.52 12.50 5.90
N LYS A 20 -8.98 11.74 6.88
CA LYS A 20 -8.14 10.81 7.64
C LYS A 20 -8.68 9.40 7.52
N TYR A 21 -7.77 8.47 7.42
CA TYR A 21 -8.03 7.05 7.41
C TYR A 21 -7.77 6.45 8.80
N GLN A 22 -8.67 5.62 9.27
CA GLN A 22 -8.57 5.02 10.59
C GLN A 22 -8.89 3.54 10.52
N THR A 23 -7.96 2.71 10.97
CA THR A 23 -8.09 1.26 10.97
C THR A 23 -8.45 0.67 12.34
N ASP A 24 -8.46 1.49 13.40
CA ASP A 24 -8.60 1.02 14.77
C ASP A 24 -9.62 1.84 15.55
N VAL A 25 -10.64 1.14 16.09
CA VAL A 25 -11.67 1.72 16.97
C VAL A 25 -11.06 2.37 18.20
N THR A 26 -9.93 1.86 18.69
CA THR A 26 -9.21 2.45 19.85
C THR A 26 -8.73 3.87 19.54
N ARG A 27 -8.30 4.14 18.32
CA ARG A 27 -7.93 5.48 17.86
C ARG A 27 -9.13 6.40 17.73
N LEU A 28 -10.27 5.88 17.24
CA LEU A 28 -11.51 6.65 17.23
C LEU A 28 -11.87 7.12 18.64
N ARG A 29 -11.71 6.25 19.65
CA ARG A 29 -11.89 6.61 21.07
C ARG A 29 -10.93 7.71 21.51
N HIS A 30 -9.66 7.66 21.10
CA HIS A 30 -8.71 8.74 21.40
C HIS A 30 -9.10 10.05 20.73
N THR A 31 -9.46 10.01 19.46
CA THR A 31 -9.91 11.19 18.72
C THR A 31 -11.19 11.80 19.36
N LEU A 32 -12.15 10.97 19.75
CA LEU A 32 -13.34 11.43 20.44
C LEU A 32 -13.03 12.02 21.84
N LYS A 33 -12.02 11.50 22.54
CA LYS A 33 -11.52 12.07 23.80
C LYS A 33 -10.91 13.45 23.61
N ASP A 34 -10.18 13.66 22.55
CA ASP A 34 -9.55 14.95 22.22
C ASP A 34 -10.59 16.02 21.88
N TYR A 35 -11.77 15.63 21.40
CA TYR A 35 -12.89 16.53 21.09
C TYR A 35 -13.87 16.74 22.24
N SER A 36 -13.77 15.94 23.31
CA SER A 36 -14.65 16.04 24.47
C SER A 36 -13.94 16.70 25.66
N ASP A 37 -14.58 17.65 26.30
CA ASP A 37 -14.15 18.15 27.59
C ASP A 37 -13.96 17.00 28.59
N GLN A 38 -12.99 17.12 29.48
CA GLN A 38 -12.40 16.11 30.37
C GLN A 38 -13.35 15.21 31.21
N ASN A 39 -14.66 15.27 31.01
CA ASN A 39 -15.68 14.54 31.79
C ASN A 39 -16.41 13.43 31.00
N PHE A 40 -15.88 12.97 29.89
CA PHE A 40 -16.52 11.93 29.07
C PHE A 40 -16.38 10.56 29.73
N LYS A 41 -17.48 10.01 30.25
CA LYS A 41 -17.49 8.68 30.88
C LYS A 41 -17.40 7.59 29.83
N GLU A 42 -16.71 6.47 30.16
CA GLU A 42 -16.56 5.28 29.30
C GLU A 42 -17.90 4.75 28.74
N THR A 43 -18.98 4.91 29.50
CA THR A 43 -20.35 4.53 29.08
C THR A 43 -20.84 5.30 27.87
N TYR A 44 -20.48 6.57 27.72
CA TYR A 44 -20.87 7.38 26.57
C TYR A 44 -20.12 6.97 25.29
N PHE A 45 -18.89 6.44 25.41
CA PHE A 45 -18.18 5.92 24.25
C PHE A 45 -18.89 4.73 23.63
N LYS A 46 -19.44 3.83 24.43
CA LYS A 46 -20.21 2.68 23.95
C LYS A 46 -21.49 3.13 23.25
N GLU A 47 -22.17 4.13 23.78
CA GLU A 47 -23.39 4.68 23.16
C GLU A 47 -23.08 5.39 21.84
N VAL A 48 -22.02 6.20 21.78
CA VAL A 48 -21.57 6.87 20.56
C VAL A 48 -21.10 5.82 19.53
N GLU A 49 -20.38 4.79 19.97
CA GLU A 49 -19.95 3.68 19.12
C GLU A 49 -21.17 2.94 18.51
N VAL A 50 -22.17 2.62 19.31
CA VAL A 50 -23.42 1.99 18.85
C VAL A 50 -24.19 2.89 17.89
N GLN A 51 -24.32 4.19 18.19
CA GLN A 51 -24.98 5.14 17.30
C GLN A 51 -24.23 5.33 15.99
N LEU A 52 -22.90 5.42 16.02
CA LEU A 52 -22.09 5.45 14.80
C LEU A 52 -22.24 4.17 13.99
N MET A 53 -22.29 3.01 14.64
CA MET A 53 -22.54 1.72 13.99
C MET A 53 -23.91 1.71 13.30
N GLN A 54 -24.96 2.18 13.98
CA GLN A 54 -26.30 2.28 13.42
C GLN A 54 -26.35 3.25 12.24
N LEU A 55 -25.79 4.43 12.38
CA LEU A 55 -25.69 5.44 11.30
C LEU A 55 -24.91 4.90 10.09
N CYS A 56 -23.83 4.16 10.34
CA CYS A 56 -23.07 3.52 9.26
C CYS A 56 -23.85 2.37 8.63
N ALA A 57 -24.61 1.59 9.40
CA ALA A 57 -25.48 0.52 8.86
C ALA A 57 -26.63 1.09 8.02
N GLU A 58 -27.27 2.14 8.49
CA GLU A 58 -28.37 2.85 7.78
C GLU A 58 -27.86 3.58 6.53
N ASN A 59 -26.63 4.08 6.56
CA ASN A 59 -25.98 4.75 5.44
C ASN A 59 -24.99 3.87 4.69
N SER A 60 -25.01 2.55 4.92
CA SER A 60 -24.00 1.63 4.40
C SER A 60 -24.02 1.56 2.88
N LYS A 61 -23.29 2.50 2.30
CA LYS A 61 -22.57 2.22 1.06
C LYS A 61 -21.15 1.95 1.49
N THR A 62 -20.76 0.70 1.48
CA THR A 62 -19.39 0.25 1.62
C THR A 62 -18.51 1.16 0.78
N ILE A 63 -17.55 1.85 1.39
CA ILE A 63 -16.51 2.52 0.61
C ILE A 63 -15.68 1.38 0.05
N THR A 64 -15.94 1.04 -1.20
CA THR A 64 -15.13 0.04 -1.90
C THR A 64 -13.81 0.69 -2.26
N ARG A 65 -12.72 -0.01 -1.95
CA ARG A 65 -11.39 0.37 -2.44
C ARG A 65 -11.46 0.55 -3.95
N ASN A 66 -11.11 1.72 -4.41
CA ASN A 66 -11.28 2.13 -5.80
C ASN A 66 -9.91 2.46 -6.39
N ASP A 67 -9.59 1.84 -7.51
CA ASP A 67 -8.33 2.05 -8.24
C ASP A 67 -8.32 3.31 -9.13
N LYS A 68 -9.41 4.06 -9.16
CA LYS A 68 -9.56 5.25 -10.00
C LYS A 68 -9.11 6.53 -9.32
N TYR A 69 -9.17 6.58 -7.99
CA TYR A 69 -8.90 7.79 -7.23
C TYR A 69 -8.08 7.51 -5.99
N VAL A 70 -7.23 8.47 -5.62
CA VAL A 70 -6.55 8.57 -4.33
C VAL A 70 -6.78 9.96 -3.75
N ILE A 71 -6.80 10.05 -2.43
CA ILE A 71 -7.01 11.30 -1.71
C ILE A 71 -5.67 11.75 -1.15
N ALA A 72 -5.18 12.93 -1.56
CA ALA A 72 -4.13 13.65 -0.86
C ALA A 72 -4.76 14.59 0.18
N LYS A 73 -3.97 15.20 1.06
CA LYS A 73 -4.49 16.10 2.08
C LYS A 73 -5.29 17.27 1.53
N ASN A 74 -4.94 17.76 0.36
CA ASN A 74 -5.53 18.96 -0.26
C ASN A 74 -6.32 18.69 -1.53
N LYS A 75 -6.25 17.50 -2.12
CA LYS A 75 -6.84 17.19 -3.42
C LYS A 75 -7.27 15.73 -3.54
N VAL A 76 -8.24 15.48 -4.41
CA VAL A 76 -8.52 14.14 -4.95
C VAL A 76 -7.83 14.01 -6.29
N MET A 77 -7.05 12.98 -6.46
CA MET A 77 -6.31 12.71 -7.67
C MET A 77 -6.93 11.56 -8.45
N SER A 78 -7.09 11.72 -9.75
CA SER A 78 -7.42 10.63 -10.65
C SER A 78 -6.18 9.79 -10.94
N CYS A 79 -6.32 8.46 -10.84
CA CYS A 79 -5.27 7.52 -11.23
C CYS A 79 -5.30 7.18 -12.73
N ILE A 80 -6.33 7.63 -13.44
CA ILE A 80 -6.54 7.32 -14.87
C ILE A 80 -6.16 8.51 -15.74
N LEU A 81 -6.49 9.71 -15.29
CA LEU A 81 -6.25 10.95 -16.02
C LEU A 81 -5.33 11.86 -15.18
N PRO A 82 -4.50 12.71 -15.80
CA PRO A 82 -3.64 13.64 -15.08
C PRO A 82 -4.45 14.82 -14.51
N GLU A 83 -5.52 14.51 -13.77
CA GLU A 83 -6.47 15.46 -13.22
C GLU A 83 -6.52 15.37 -11.71
N SER A 84 -6.73 16.50 -11.07
CA SER A 84 -7.01 16.59 -9.64
C SER A 84 -8.27 17.42 -9.40
N TYR A 85 -8.98 17.11 -8.33
CA TYR A 85 -10.25 17.72 -8.00
C TYR A 85 -10.21 18.29 -6.59
N ASP A 86 -10.90 19.38 -6.37
CA ASP A 86 -11.11 19.93 -5.02
C ASP A 86 -12.05 19.04 -4.22
N PHE A 87 -11.95 19.09 -2.90
CA PHE A 87 -12.82 18.29 -2.02
C PHE A 87 -14.31 18.59 -2.18
N SER A 88 -14.67 19.74 -2.69
CA SER A 88 -16.07 20.08 -3.05
C SER A 88 -16.66 19.11 -4.09
N TRP A 89 -15.83 18.53 -4.94
CA TRP A 89 -16.23 17.52 -5.93
C TRP A 89 -16.71 16.22 -5.29
N LEU A 90 -16.21 15.87 -4.10
CA LEU A 90 -16.55 14.63 -3.40
C LEU A 90 -17.98 14.59 -2.87
N GLY A 91 -18.64 15.75 -2.71
CA GLY A 91 -19.92 15.81 -2.02
C GLY A 91 -19.79 15.33 -0.57
N THR A 92 -20.64 14.39 -0.17
CA THR A 92 -20.67 13.83 1.19
C THR A 92 -19.89 12.54 1.36
N LYS A 93 -19.31 11.96 0.28
CA LYS A 93 -18.64 10.65 0.33
C LYS A 93 -17.28 10.68 -0.35
N PRO A 94 -16.22 10.18 0.30
CA PRO A 94 -14.96 9.98 -0.38
C PRO A 94 -15.09 8.89 -1.46
N PRO A 95 -14.46 9.05 -2.63
CA PRO A 95 -14.54 8.08 -3.73
C PRO A 95 -13.68 6.82 -3.46
N THR A 96 -12.81 6.87 -2.48
CA THR A 96 -11.86 5.81 -2.14
C THR A 96 -11.51 5.86 -0.66
N ASP A 97 -11.06 4.73 -0.12
CA ASP A 97 -10.51 4.60 1.22
C ASP A 97 -9.00 4.91 1.31
N VAL A 98 -8.36 5.20 0.17
CA VAL A 98 -6.92 5.51 0.11
C VAL A 98 -6.67 6.98 0.35
N VAL A 99 -6.09 7.29 1.51
CA VAL A 99 -5.73 8.65 1.91
C VAL A 99 -4.22 8.72 2.12
N LEU A 100 -3.58 9.56 1.32
CA LEU A 100 -2.13 9.78 1.37
C LEU A 100 -1.79 10.95 2.32
N PRO A 101 -0.74 10.84 3.13
CA PRO A 101 -0.42 11.79 4.18
C PRO A 101 0.32 13.05 3.71
N TRP A 102 0.20 13.42 2.46
CA TRP A 102 0.90 14.56 1.86
C TRP A 102 -0.01 15.41 0.97
N ASN A 103 0.43 16.63 0.68
CA ASN A 103 -0.25 17.54 -0.24
C ASN A 103 0.17 17.23 -1.68
N TRP A 104 -0.81 17.21 -2.58
CA TRP A 104 -0.54 17.18 -4.01
C TRP A 104 -0.21 18.59 -4.52
N TYR A 105 0.78 18.66 -5.39
CA TYR A 105 1.18 19.87 -6.08
C TYR A 105 1.21 19.65 -7.60
N PRO A 106 0.79 20.65 -8.40
CA PRO A 106 0.85 20.53 -9.86
C PRO A 106 2.31 20.45 -10.35
N GLU A 107 2.47 19.86 -11.53
CA GLU A 107 3.81 19.62 -12.11
C GLU A 107 4.64 20.90 -12.27
N ASP A 108 3.98 22.00 -12.68
CA ASP A 108 4.66 23.30 -12.84
C ASP A 108 5.19 23.80 -11.50
N TRP A 109 4.41 23.71 -10.44
CA TRP A 109 4.88 24.05 -9.09
C TRP A 109 6.08 23.19 -8.65
N VAL A 110 6.03 21.90 -8.93
CA VAL A 110 7.12 20.97 -8.59
C VAL A 110 8.38 21.34 -9.35
N LYS A 111 8.29 21.70 -10.64
CA LYS A 111 9.42 22.15 -11.45
C LYS A 111 10.05 23.45 -10.93
N GLU A 112 9.22 24.41 -10.54
CA GLU A 112 9.69 25.68 -9.96
C GLU A 112 10.43 25.52 -8.63
N HIS A 113 10.10 24.47 -7.87
CA HIS A 113 10.67 24.17 -6.54
C HIS A 113 11.61 22.96 -6.54
N GLU A 114 12.01 22.47 -7.74
CA GLU A 114 12.81 21.23 -7.86
C GLU A 114 14.15 21.32 -7.11
N GLU A 115 14.78 22.49 -7.06
CA GLU A 115 16.03 22.71 -6.33
C GLU A 115 15.81 22.64 -4.81
N ASP A 116 14.72 23.21 -4.31
CA ASP A 116 14.38 23.23 -2.88
C ASP A 116 13.91 21.86 -2.38
N LEU A 117 13.16 21.12 -3.21
CA LEU A 117 12.67 19.78 -2.90
C LEU A 117 13.76 18.71 -2.97
N GLY A 118 14.96 19.15 -3.33
CA GLY A 118 16.18 18.40 -3.22
C GLY A 118 16.29 17.25 -4.21
N GLY A 119 17.26 17.34 -5.06
CA GLY A 119 17.73 16.23 -5.88
C GLY A 119 18.14 14.98 -5.09
N ILE A 120 17.97 14.95 -3.75
CA ILE A 120 18.34 13.83 -2.87
C ILE A 120 17.65 12.54 -3.29
N ILE A 121 16.30 12.56 -3.41
CA ILE A 121 15.55 11.37 -3.82
C ILE A 121 15.87 10.99 -5.27
N LYS A 122 15.92 11.98 -6.16
CA LYS A 122 16.29 11.77 -7.56
C LYS A 122 17.70 11.19 -7.70
N ASN A 123 18.66 11.72 -6.93
CA ASN A 123 20.03 11.22 -6.90
C ASN A 123 20.09 9.81 -6.31
N PHE A 124 19.33 9.53 -5.25
CA PHE A 124 19.23 8.21 -4.66
C PHE A 124 18.69 7.19 -5.67
N ILE A 125 17.60 7.49 -6.38
CA ILE A 125 17.05 6.60 -7.41
C ILE A 125 18.05 6.37 -8.55
N LYS A 126 18.76 7.42 -8.99
CA LYS A 126 19.84 7.30 -9.97
C LYS A 126 21.02 6.44 -9.49
N GLN A 127 21.34 6.48 -8.20
CA GLN A 127 22.37 5.59 -7.65
C GLN A 127 21.87 4.16 -7.57
N LEU A 128 20.64 3.94 -7.07
CA LEU A 128 20.03 2.63 -6.94
C LEU A 128 19.90 1.91 -8.30
N SER A 129 19.73 2.66 -9.38
CA SER A 129 19.57 2.13 -10.74
C SER A 129 20.89 1.84 -11.47
N ARG A 130 22.06 2.05 -10.85
CA ARG A 130 23.34 1.74 -11.49
C ARG A 130 23.66 0.25 -11.43
N ASP A 131 24.42 -0.22 -12.42
CA ASP A 131 25.00 -1.58 -12.36
C ASP A 131 26.20 -1.64 -11.38
N ALA A 132 26.73 -2.82 -11.17
CA ALA A 132 27.86 -3.04 -10.27
C ALA A 132 29.12 -2.21 -10.62
N SER A 133 29.27 -1.80 -11.88
CA SER A 133 30.38 -0.94 -12.33
C SER A 133 30.12 0.55 -12.12
N GLY A 134 28.94 0.92 -11.66
CA GLY A 134 28.50 2.31 -11.49
C GLY A 134 27.92 2.95 -12.76
N LYS A 135 27.73 2.19 -13.83
CA LYS A 135 27.16 2.68 -15.07
C LYS A 135 25.64 2.89 -14.91
N PRO A 136 25.09 4.05 -15.33
CA PRO A 136 23.66 4.30 -15.29
C PRO A 136 22.85 3.27 -16.12
N GLN A 137 21.71 2.84 -15.55
CA GLN A 137 20.73 1.97 -16.20
C GLN A 137 19.38 2.72 -16.30
N PRO A 138 19.14 3.54 -17.33
CA PRO A 138 17.93 4.38 -17.42
C PRO A 138 16.62 3.59 -17.39
N GLU A 139 16.60 2.37 -17.89
CA GLU A 139 15.42 1.50 -17.83
C GLU A 139 15.10 1.08 -16.40
N VAL A 140 16.12 0.74 -15.60
CA VAL A 140 15.95 0.41 -14.19
C VAL A 140 15.48 1.64 -13.40
N GLU A 141 16.06 2.82 -13.67
CA GLU A 141 15.63 4.09 -13.07
C GLU A 141 14.14 4.35 -13.36
N GLN A 142 13.72 4.21 -14.62
CA GLN A 142 12.32 4.38 -15.01
C GLN A 142 11.40 3.38 -14.29
N TRP A 143 11.79 2.12 -14.20
CA TRP A 143 11.02 1.12 -13.47
C TRP A 143 10.87 1.44 -11.99
N LEU A 144 11.89 1.97 -11.34
CA LEU A 144 11.79 2.37 -9.93
C LEU A 144 10.72 3.45 -9.73
N TYR A 145 10.63 4.45 -10.61
CA TYR A 145 9.55 5.45 -10.54
C TYR A 145 8.17 4.85 -10.82
N ILE A 146 8.05 3.99 -11.84
CA ILE A 146 6.78 3.31 -12.17
C ILE A 146 6.29 2.46 -10.99
N ILE A 147 7.19 1.71 -10.34
CA ILE A 147 6.87 0.87 -9.20
C ILE A 147 6.42 1.73 -8.01
N ALA A 148 7.14 2.82 -7.71
CA ALA A 148 6.76 3.72 -6.64
C ALA A 148 5.35 4.31 -6.88
N GLY A 149 5.05 4.75 -8.11
CA GLY A 149 3.72 5.21 -8.50
C GLY A 149 2.65 4.14 -8.38
N ALA A 150 2.93 2.92 -8.84
CA ALA A 150 1.99 1.79 -8.74
C ALA A 150 1.66 1.42 -7.29
N CYS A 151 2.60 1.58 -6.36
CA CYS A 151 2.37 1.36 -4.93
C CYS A 151 1.41 2.40 -4.32
N MET A 152 1.22 3.56 -4.93
CA MET A 152 0.29 4.59 -4.45
C MET A 152 -1.16 4.36 -4.89
N ILE A 153 -1.40 3.38 -5.74
CA ILE A 153 -2.71 3.09 -6.33
C ILE A 153 -3.21 1.74 -5.79
N PRO A 154 -4.49 1.62 -5.39
CA PRO A 154 -5.05 0.36 -4.95
C PRO A 154 -4.94 -0.74 -6.01
N GLY A 155 -4.68 -1.95 -5.56
CA GLY A 155 -4.54 -3.13 -6.42
C GLY A 155 -3.13 -3.34 -6.96
N ASN A 156 -2.92 -4.49 -7.60
CA ASN A 156 -1.64 -4.81 -8.25
C ASN A 156 -1.65 -4.27 -9.69
N GLN A 157 -1.41 -2.96 -9.84
CA GLN A 157 -1.49 -2.25 -11.12
C GLN A 157 -0.52 -2.79 -12.16
N LEU A 158 0.64 -3.26 -11.73
CA LEU A 158 1.65 -3.84 -12.63
C LEU A 158 1.31 -5.28 -13.04
N GLN A 159 0.36 -5.92 -12.36
CA GLN A 159 0.09 -7.36 -12.48
C GLN A 159 1.36 -8.21 -12.29
N LYS A 160 2.23 -7.76 -11.37
CA LYS A 160 3.54 -8.35 -11.13
C LYS A 160 3.90 -8.37 -9.66
N ILE A 161 4.65 -9.38 -9.27
CA ILE A 161 5.52 -9.33 -8.09
C ILE A 161 6.82 -8.67 -8.53
N VAL A 162 7.24 -7.63 -7.83
CA VAL A 162 8.51 -6.99 -8.06
C VAL A 162 9.55 -7.58 -7.11
N ILE A 163 10.67 -8.03 -7.67
CA ILE A 163 11.81 -8.54 -6.90
C ILE A 163 12.97 -7.56 -7.06
N LEU A 164 13.38 -6.92 -5.98
CA LEU A 164 14.61 -6.14 -5.94
C LEU A 164 15.74 -7.07 -5.50
N ALA A 165 16.61 -7.46 -6.43
CA ALA A 165 17.66 -8.43 -6.19
C ALA A 165 19.05 -7.79 -6.24
N GLY A 166 19.90 -8.09 -5.26
CA GLY A 166 21.28 -7.57 -5.24
C GLY A 166 21.94 -7.79 -3.89
N GLY A 167 23.24 -7.72 -3.82
CA GLY A 167 24.01 -7.85 -2.58
C GLY A 167 23.58 -6.85 -1.51
N GLY A 168 24.03 -6.96 -0.30
CA GLY A 168 23.72 -6.02 0.78
C GLY A 168 24.18 -4.58 0.49
N GLN A 169 23.72 -3.60 1.27
CA GLN A 169 24.15 -2.18 1.25
C GLN A 169 23.92 -1.43 -0.07
N ASN A 170 22.91 -1.77 -0.81
CA ASN A 170 22.56 -1.17 -2.10
C ASN A 170 21.25 -0.37 -2.11
N GLY A 171 20.71 -0.02 -0.95
CA GLY A 171 19.59 0.91 -0.84
C GLY A 171 18.17 0.32 -1.03
N LYS A 172 17.99 -1.00 -1.24
CA LYS A 172 16.66 -1.65 -1.39
C LYS A 172 15.70 -1.29 -0.25
N SER A 173 16.14 -1.49 0.99
CA SER A 173 15.31 -1.20 2.17
C SER A 173 15.02 0.29 2.33
N LEU A 174 15.91 1.17 1.90
CA LEU A 174 15.66 2.60 1.89
C LEU A 174 14.60 2.96 0.85
N TYR A 175 14.62 2.33 -0.32
CA TYR A 175 13.62 2.52 -1.35
C TYR A 175 12.22 2.09 -0.88
N THR A 176 12.09 0.90 -0.29
CA THR A 176 10.80 0.46 0.27
C THR A 176 10.35 1.34 1.44
N CYS A 177 11.29 1.83 2.26
CA CYS A 177 11.01 2.77 3.33
C CYS A 177 10.46 4.11 2.80
N LEU A 178 11.01 4.65 1.71
CA LEU A 178 10.50 5.87 1.07
C LEU A 178 9.05 5.68 0.59
N ILE A 179 8.73 4.54 -0.03
CA ILE A 179 7.36 4.21 -0.43
C ILE A 179 6.43 4.17 0.80
N ARG A 180 6.84 3.51 1.88
CA ARG A 180 6.07 3.44 3.13
C ARG A 180 5.84 4.84 3.73
N LEU A 181 6.83 5.70 3.72
CA LEU A 181 6.70 7.08 4.18
C LEU A 181 5.68 7.87 3.35
N CYS A 182 5.69 7.68 2.02
CA CYS A 182 4.71 8.31 1.15
C CYS A 182 3.29 7.78 1.37
N LEU A 183 3.13 6.51 1.70
CA LEU A 183 1.81 5.90 1.93
C LEU A 183 1.25 6.19 3.32
N GLY A 184 2.12 6.34 4.32
CA GLY A 184 1.71 6.32 5.71
C GLY A 184 1.48 4.90 6.22
N LYS A 185 1.49 4.75 7.54
CA LYS A 185 1.57 3.44 8.21
C LYS A 185 0.37 2.51 8.00
N ASP A 186 -0.79 3.08 7.68
CA ASP A 186 -2.04 2.31 7.56
C ASP A 186 -2.29 1.80 6.12
N MET A 187 -1.45 2.22 5.15
CA MET A 187 -1.60 1.89 3.74
C MET A 187 -0.63 0.81 3.24
N PHE A 188 0.20 0.26 4.09
CA PHE A 188 1.09 -0.84 3.73
C PHE A 188 1.06 -1.97 4.76
N ASN A 189 1.51 -3.15 4.36
CA ASN A 189 1.68 -4.31 5.21
C ASN A 189 3.01 -5.04 4.93
N GLU A 190 3.41 -5.88 5.86
CA GLU A 190 4.61 -6.72 5.80
C GLU A 190 4.19 -8.20 5.86
N ALA A 191 3.28 -8.60 4.99
CA ALA A 191 2.80 -9.97 4.97
C ALA A 191 3.90 -10.95 4.52
N LYS A 192 4.22 -11.92 5.37
CA LYS A 192 5.22 -12.97 5.11
C LYS A 192 4.66 -14.07 4.22
N ILE A 193 4.24 -13.70 3.01
CA ILE A 193 3.56 -14.62 2.09
C ILE A 193 4.51 -15.63 1.43
N PHE A 194 5.80 -15.33 1.37
CA PHE A 194 6.79 -16.20 0.71
C PHE A 194 7.56 -17.10 1.67
N ASP A 195 7.38 -16.94 2.98
CA ASP A 195 8.13 -17.70 4.00
C ASP A 195 7.41 -18.97 4.44
N SER A 196 6.10 -19.06 4.15
CA SER A 196 5.23 -20.14 4.63
C SER A 196 4.37 -20.72 3.51
N ASN A 197 3.80 -21.90 3.77
CA ASN A 197 2.90 -22.57 2.83
C ASN A 197 1.54 -21.87 2.82
N PRO A 198 0.89 -21.66 1.66
CA PRO A 198 -0.47 -21.12 1.56
C PRO A 198 -1.52 -21.89 2.37
N GLN A 199 -1.26 -23.17 2.70
CA GLN A 199 -2.15 -23.97 3.53
C GLN A 199 -1.91 -23.80 5.03
N ASP A 200 -0.82 -23.13 5.42
CA ASP A 200 -0.51 -22.89 6.83
C ASP A 200 -1.55 -21.96 7.47
N SER A 201 -1.76 -22.17 8.76
CA SER A 201 -2.57 -21.27 9.56
C SER A 201 -2.00 -19.86 9.50
N PHE A 202 -2.87 -18.87 9.22
CA PHE A 202 -2.53 -17.45 9.17
C PHE A 202 -1.67 -17.01 7.96
N TRP A 203 -1.52 -17.85 6.93
CA TRP A 203 -0.92 -17.42 5.68
C TRP A 203 -1.69 -16.22 5.10
N GLY A 204 -0.96 -15.24 4.59
CA GLY A 204 -1.54 -14.03 4.01
C GLY A 204 -2.20 -13.09 5.01
N ALA A 205 -2.09 -13.36 6.33
CA ALA A 205 -2.62 -12.47 7.35
C ALA A 205 -2.11 -11.04 7.18
N GLY A 206 -3.03 -10.08 7.10
CA GLY A 206 -2.71 -8.67 6.87
C GLY A 206 -2.50 -8.26 5.42
N LEU A 207 -2.54 -9.19 4.45
CA LEU A 207 -2.38 -8.87 3.03
C LEU A 207 -3.52 -7.95 2.50
N ASP A 208 -4.67 -7.97 3.14
CA ASP A 208 -5.80 -7.09 2.89
C ASP A 208 -5.67 -5.68 3.53
N LYS A 209 -4.65 -5.49 4.36
CA LYS A 209 -4.39 -4.21 5.01
C LYS A 209 -3.43 -3.38 4.15
N GLY A 210 -3.94 -2.27 3.66
CA GLY A 210 -3.17 -1.38 2.80
C GLY A 210 -3.21 -1.76 1.31
N ILE A 211 -2.50 -0.99 0.54
CA ILE A 211 -2.42 -1.08 -0.93
C ILE A 211 -1.03 -1.50 -1.42
N PHE A 212 -0.08 -1.62 -0.50
CA PHE A 212 1.29 -2.03 -0.74
C PHE A 212 1.70 -3.12 0.24
N SER A 213 2.29 -4.19 -0.26
CA SER A 213 2.84 -5.28 0.53
C SER A 213 4.32 -5.44 0.27
N VAL A 214 5.11 -5.52 1.34
CA VAL A 214 6.57 -5.63 1.23
C VAL A 214 7.09 -6.82 2.02
N THR A 215 8.07 -7.51 1.44
CA THR A 215 8.92 -8.52 2.10
C THR A 215 10.35 -8.02 2.00
N ASP A 216 10.90 -7.46 3.09
CA ASP A 216 12.22 -6.82 3.06
C ASP A 216 13.40 -7.80 3.00
N ASP A 217 13.19 -9.06 3.35
CA ASP A 217 14.23 -10.09 3.33
C ASP A 217 13.64 -11.41 2.81
N LEU A 218 13.53 -11.50 1.49
CA LEU A 218 13.10 -12.74 0.83
C LEU A 218 14.25 -13.75 0.91
N PRO A 219 14.02 -14.90 1.57
CA PRO A 219 15.08 -15.90 1.72
C PRO A 219 15.48 -16.52 0.40
N GLN A 220 16.72 -16.99 0.31
CA GLN A 220 17.22 -17.71 -0.88
C GLN A 220 16.35 -18.93 -1.24
N ARG A 221 15.83 -19.61 -0.22
CA ARG A 221 14.86 -20.71 -0.37
C ARG A 221 13.47 -20.24 0.04
N TYR A 222 12.79 -19.60 -0.88
CA TYR A 222 11.41 -19.17 -0.69
C TYR A 222 10.41 -20.30 -0.99
N ASN A 223 9.18 -20.16 -0.47
CA ASN A 223 8.12 -21.13 -0.72
C ASN A 223 7.58 -21.03 -2.16
N ARG A 224 7.80 -22.06 -2.96
CA ARG A 224 7.38 -22.12 -4.37
C ARG A 224 5.86 -22.19 -4.53
N GLU A 225 5.18 -22.86 -3.62
CA GLU A 225 3.73 -23.00 -3.65
C GLU A 225 3.06 -21.65 -3.43
N ALA A 226 3.64 -20.79 -2.58
CA ALA A 226 3.16 -19.44 -2.36
C ALA A 226 3.16 -18.60 -3.66
N PHE A 227 4.24 -18.66 -4.44
CA PHE A 227 4.29 -17.99 -5.75
C PHE A 227 3.24 -18.53 -6.73
N SER A 228 3.07 -19.85 -6.76
CA SER A 228 2.07 -20.50 -7.63
C SER A 228 0.65 -20.13 -7.18
N TYR A 229 0.41 -20.07 -5.89
CA TYR A 229 -0.90 -19.77 -5.32
C TYR A 229 -1.39 -18.35 -5.63
N ILE A 230 -0.51 -17.35 -5.53
CA ILE A 230 -0.89 -15.96 -5.82
C ILE A 230 -0.88 -15.61 -7.32
N LYS A 231 -0.40 -16.51 -8.17
CA LYS A 231 -0.24 -16.30 -9.62
C LYS A 231 -1.53 -15.84 -10.33
N GLY A 232 -2.68 -16.42 -9.98
CA GLY A 232 -3.98 -16.04 -10.52
C GLY A 232 -4.48 -14.71 -9.98
N ALA A 233 -4.31 -14.50 -8.69
CA ALA A 233 -4.80 -13.31 -8.00
C ALA A 233 -4.04 -12.03 -8.39
N ILE A 234 -2.75 -12.12 -8.77
CA ILE A 234 -1.97 -10.98 -9.27
C ILE A 234 -2.63 -10.34 -10.50
N THR A 235 -3.28 -11.14 -11.33
CA THR A 235 -3.95 -10.66 -12.55
C THR A 235 -5.45 -10.40 -12.35
N GLY A 236 -5.96 -10.59 -11.14
CA GLY A 236 -7.40 -10.46 -10.85
C GLY A 236 -8.27 -11.56 -11.47
N THR A 237 -7.66 -12.67 -11.93
CA THR A 237 -8.42 -13.81 -12.51
C THR A 237 -8.80 -14.85 -11.47
N ASP A 238 -8.26 -14.76 -10.28
CA ASP A 238 -8.49 -15.68 -9.19
C ASP A 238 -8.47 -14.94 -7.85
N THR A 239 -8.91 -15.60 -6.78
CA THR A 239 -8.95 -15.05 -5.43
C THR A 239 -7.94 -15.75 -4.54
N VAL A 240 -7.44 -15.03 -3.54
CA VAL A 240 -6.57 -15.57 -2.50
C VAL A 240 -7.35 -15.70 -1.20
N GLU A 241 -7.35 -16.87 -0.61
CA GLU A 241 -7.90 -17.08 0.72
C GLU A 241 -6.85 -16.67 1.77
N ILE A 242 -7.21 -15.75 2.63
CA ILE A 242 -6.39 -15.31 3.75
C ILE A 242 -7.00 -15.78 5.08
N ASN A 243 -6.14 -16.12 6.01
CA ASN A 243 -6.53 -16.61 7.32
C ASN A 243 -5.88 -15.75 8.41
N GLU A 244 -6.69 -15.15 9.25
CA GLU A 244 -6.26 -14.27 10.34
C GLU A 244 -6.70 -14.84 11.68
N LYS A 245 -5.83 -14.74 12.71
CA LYS A 245 -6.13 -15.30 14.02
C LYS A 245 -7.42 -14.72 14.59
N PHE A 246 -8.31 -15.59 15.05
CA PHE A 246 -9.61 -15.25 15.62
C PHE A 246 -10.61 -14.57 14.65
N LYS A 247 -10.37 -14.66 13.35
CA LYS A 247 -11.30 -14.18 12.33
C LYS A 247 -11.67 -15.30 11.36
N PRO A 248 -12.87 -15.26 10.76
CA PRO A 248 -13.21 -16.20 9.70
C PRO A 248 -12.30 -16.01 8.50
N LYS A 249 -12.05 -17.09 7.77
CA LYS A 249 -11.34 -17.05 6.52
C LYS A 249 -12.02 -16.09 5.53
N ARG A 250 -11.22 -15.31 4.84
CA ARG A 250 -11.71 -14.32 3.86
C ARG A 250 -11.04 -14.54 2.52
N ARG A 251 -11.69 -14.11 1.46
CA ARG A 251 -11.14 -14.11 0.11
C ARG A 251 -10.79 -12.68 -0.28
N LEU A 252 -9.60 -12.52 -0.88
CA LEU A 252 -9.16 -11.29 -1.50
C LEU A 252 -9.29 -11.42 -3.01
N ASP A 253 -10.09 -10.55 -3.60
CA ASP A 253 -10.25 -10.44 -5.05
C ASP A 253 -9.17 -9.54 -5.67
N VAL A 254 -8.59 -8.65 -4.88
CA VAL A 254 -7.59 -7.69 -5.33
C VAL A 254 -6.38 -7.73 -4.38
N LEU A 255 -5.23 -8.10 -4.93
CA LEU A 255 -3.97 -8.06 -4.20
C LEU A 255 -3.36 -6.66 -4.22
N PRO A 256 -2.65 -6.25 -3.15
CA PRO A 256 -1.83 -5.04 -3.17
C PRO A 256 -0.67 -5.17 -4.18
N GLN A 257 -0.01 -4.06 -4.50
CA GLN A 257 1.28 -4.13 -5.18
C GLN A 257 2.29 -4.80 -4.25
N ILE A 258 2.97 -5.85 -4.73
CA ILE A 258 3.90 -6.65 -3.93
C ILE A 258 5.33 -6.37 -4.37
N ILE A 259 6.19 -6.02 -3.40
CA ILE A 259 7.64 -5.93 -3.59
C ILE A 259 8.32 -6.89 -2.61
N ALA A 260 9.28 -7.66 -3.09
CA ALA A 260 10.17 -8.45 -2.25
C ALA A 260 11.63 -8.06 -2.51
N CYS A 261 12.39 -7.88 -1.44
CA CYS A 261 13.81 -7.59 -1.51
C CYS A 261 14.60 -8.85 -1.17
N THR A 262 15.66 -9.14 -1.90
CA THR A 262 16.56 -10.24 -1.58
C THR A 262 18.03 -9.83 -1.73
N ASN A 263 18.87 -10.41 -0.87
CA ASN A 263 20.31 -10.24 -0.93
C ASN A 263 20.99 -11.37 -1.73
N PHE A 264 20.20 -12.26 -2.27
CA PHE A 264 20.66 -13.40 -3.05
C PHE A 264 20.31 -13.23 -4.52
N GLU A 265 21.01 -13.91 -5.40
CA GLU A 265 20.59 -14.09 -6.77
C GLU A 265 19.22 -14.78 -6.80
N PHE A 266 18.24 -14.14 -7.42
CA PHE A 266 16.88 -14.65 -7.46
C PHE A 266 16.66 -15.51 -8.69
N GLU A 267 16.43 -16.79 -8.47
CA GLU A 267 16.03 -17.72 -9.52
C GLU A 267 14.52 -18.03 -9.43
N LEU A 268 13.85 -17.84 -10.56
CA LEU A 268 12.45 -18.23 -10.71
C LEU A 268 12.36 -19.72 -11.01
N TYR A 269 11.80 -20.50 -10.09
CA TYR A 269 11.67 -21.96 -10.25
C TYR A 269 10.65 -22.34 -11.32
N ASP A 270 9.47 -21.71 -11.33
CA ASP A 270 8.49 -21.90 -12.41
C ASP A 270 8.90 -21.04 -13.60
N LYS A 271 9.55 -21.67 -14.57
CA LYS A 271 10.02 -21.02 -15.80
C LYS A 271 8.95 -20.90 -16.88
N SER A 272 7.67 -21.19 -16.56
CA SER A 272 6.56 -21.02 -17.49
C SER A 272 6.40 -19.55 -17.91
N GLU A 273 6.00 -19.33 -19.15
CA GLU A 273 5.72 -17.98 -19.66
C GLU A 273 4.67 -17.25 -18.81
N GLY A 274 3.73 -18.00 -18.26
CA GLY A 274 2.74 -17.48 -17.34
C GLY A 274 3.34 -16.88 -16.06
N MET A 275 4.40 -17.48 -15.51
CA MET A 275 5.08 -16.96 -14.32
C MET A 275 6.06 -15.83 -14.68
N LYS A 276 6.84 -15.99 -15.75
CA LYS A 276 7.79 -14.97 -16.20
C LYS A 276 7.13 -13.61 -16.39
N ARG A 277 5.95 -13.56 -17.02
CA ARG A 277 5.23 -12.28 -17.22
C ARG A 277 4.69 -11.66 -15.92
N ARG A 278 4.61 -12.43 -14.83
CA ARG A 278 4.09 -11.99 -13.52
C ARG A 278 5.17 -11.65 -12.50
N VAL A 279 6.41 -11.80 -12.85
CA VAL A 279 7.55 -11.44 -12.00
C VAL A 279 8.41 -10.43 -12.73
N LEU A 280 8.71 -9.33 -12.07
CA LEU A 280 9.67 -8.33 -12.52
C LEU A 280 10.87 -8.35 -11.59
N ILE A 281 12.01 -8.75 -12.11
CA ILE A 281 13.27 -8.77 -11.35
C ILE A 281 14.06 -7.54 -11.75
N LEU A 282 14.36 -6.66 -10.78
CA LEU A 282 15.21 -5.51 -10.96
C LEU A 282 16.54 -5.74 -10.23
N PRO A 283 17.65 -5.72 -10.93
CA PRO A 283 18.96 -5.77 -10.30
C PRO A 283 19.23 -4.46 -9.56
N THR A 284 19.73 -4.57 -8.33
CA THR A 284 20.18 -3.46 -7.48
C THR A 284 21.58 -3.80 -7.00
N GLU A 285 22.55 -3.55 -7.85
CA GLU A 285 23.91 -4.07 -7.68
C GLU A 285 24.90 -3.02 -7.15
N TYR A 286 24.58 -1.74 -7.36
CA TYR A 286 25.45 -0.64 -6.96
C TYR A 286 25.38 -0.39 -5.45
N HIS A 287 26.54 -0.24 -4.82
CA HIS A 287 26.61 0.16 -3.41
C HIS A 287 26.35 1.66 -3.29
N VAL A 288 25.23 2.00 -2.66
CA VAL A 288 24.86 3.40 -2.39
C VAL A 288 25.71 3.89 -1.22
N SER A 289 26.54 4.88 -1.47
CA SER A 289 27.43 5.51 -0.47
C SER A 289 26.76 6.70 0.20
#